data_00814ac7b6c10d38da021f8b516c83cc
#
_entry.id   00814ac7b6c10d38da021f8b516c83cc
#
_cell.length_a   1.000
_cell.length_b   1.000
_cell.length_c   1.000
_cell.angle_alpha   90.00
_cell.angle_beta   90.00
_cell.angle_gamma   90.00
#
_symmetry.space_group_name_H-M   'P 1'
#
loop_
_entity.id
_entity.type
_entity.pdbx_description
1 polymer ?
#
loop_
_entity_poly.entity_id
_entity_poly.type
_entity_poly.pdbx_seq_one_letter_code
_entity_poly.pdbx_strand_id
1 'polypeptide(L)'
;GHTGRSYIFKINNQTAGAQISKIKSKIDISNLTDTSGNMLELNDISTVNINLDKDIVFEEYTKNRSLGGFILVDRFTNKTVAAGLIQFSLRRAQNIFEQNLSINKNLRHKLNNHKSKILWLTGLSGSGKSTIANELEKKLYERGIRTYVLDGDNIRHGLNKDLGFTDADRVENIRRIGEVAKLMVDAGLVVITAFISPFTAERTMVKDMFREDEFK
;
A
#
# COMPACT_ATOMS: atom_id res chain seq x y z
N GLY A 1 -11.61 0.66 -19.80
CA GLY A 1 -10.19 0.85 -19.52
C GLY A 1 -9.66 -0.21 -18.59
N HIS A 2 -8.49 -0.77 -18.88
CA HIS A 2 -7.84 -1.78 -18.03
C HIS A 2 -6.59 -1.19 -17.37
N THR A 3 -6.30 -1.59 -16.14
CA THR A 3 -5.00 -1.36 -15.51
C THR A 3 -3.91 -2.04 -16.34
N GLY A 4 -2.76 -1.38 -16.51
CA GLY A 4 -1.64 -1.92 -17.28
C GLY A 4 -1.65 -1.61 -18.78
N ARG A 5 -2.77 -1.16 -19.37
CA ARG A 5 -2.80 -0.73 -20.77
C ARG A 5 -2.17 0.66 -20.94
N SER A 6 -1.39 0.82 -22.01
CA SER A 6 -0.73 2.09 -22.34
C SER A 6 -1.62 2.98 -23.21
N TYR A 7 -1.68 4.26 -22.85
CA TYR A 7 -2.41 5.31 -23.54
C TYR A 7 -1.49 6.48 -23.91
N ILE A 8 -1.97 7.38 -24.72
CA ILE A 8 -1.38 8.71 -24.92
C ILE A 8 -2.19 9.67 -24.06
N PHE A 9 -1.52 10.30 -23.10
CA PHE A 9 -2.06 11.40 -22.29
C PHE A 9 -1.87 12.71 -23.03
N LYS A 10 -2.93 13.49 -23.17
CA LYS A 10 -2.87 14.81 -23.78
C LYS A 10 -3.47 15.86 -22.85
N ILE A 11 -2.70 16.91 -22.58
CA ILE A 11 -3.10 18.05 -21.78
C ILE A 11 -2.58 19.30 -22.47
N ASN A 12 -3.49 20.21 -22.83
CA ASN A 12 -3.16 21.37 -23.61
C ASN A 12 -2.30 21.00 -24.85
N ASN A 13 -1.10 21.54 -25.00
CA ASN A 13 -0.15 21.24 -26.08
C ASN A 13 0.89 20.17 -25.72
N GLN A 14 0.77 19.52 -24.56
CA GLN A 14 1.69 18.49 -24.08
C GLN A 14 1.13 17.10 -24.28
N THR A 15 2.02 16.13 -24.56
CA THR A 15 1.67 14.72 -24.68
C THR A 15 2.67 13.87 -23.89
N ALA A 16 2.19 12.82 -23.24
CA ALA A 16 3.02 11.83 -22.54
C ALA A 16 2.43 10.43 -22.75
N GLY A 17 3.25 9.40 -22.63
CA GLY A 17 2.75 8.04 -22.48
C GLY A 17 2.16 7.88 -21.08
N ALA A 18 1.01 7.22 -20.97
CA ALA A 18 0.29 7.05 -19.74
C ALA A 18 -0.13 5.62 -19.51
N GLN A 19 -0.15 5.22 -18.24
CA GLN A 19 -0.67 3.94 -17.79
C GLN A 19 -1.53 4.14 -16.54
N ILE A 20 -2.73 3.58 -16.53
CA ILE A 20 -3.56 3.53 -15.32
C ILE A 20 -2.94 2.51 -14.37
N SER A 21 -2.39 2.99 -13.27
CA SER A 21 -1.71 2.14 -12.28
C SER A 21 -2.67 1.61 -11.22
N LYS A 22 -3.73 2.34 -10.91
CA LYS A 22 -4.74 1.93 -9.92
C LYS A 22 -6.06 2.63 -10.19
N ILE A 23 -7.17 1.89 -10.09
CA ILE A 23 -8.52 2.44 -9.97
C ILE A 23 -8.80 2.54 -8.46
N LYS A 24 -9.06 3.75 -7.96
CA LYS A 24 -9.33 3.96 -6.51
C LYS A 24 -10.78 3.73 -6.18
N SER A 25 -11.68 4.32 -6.96
CA SER A 25 -13.12 4.17 -6.79
C SER A 25 -13.81 4.39 -8.14
N LYS A 26 -14.98 3.76 -8.30
CA LYS A 26 -15.97 4.07 -9.33
C LYS A 26 -17.13 4.78 -8.65
N ILE A 27 -17.71 5.77 -9.30
CA ILE A 27 -18.88 6.49 -8.80
C ILE A 27 -20.12 5.88 -9.43
N ASP A 28 -21.00 5.33 -8.62
CA ASP A 28 -22.35 4.97 -9.07
C ASP A 28 -23.17 6.25 -9.26
N ILE A 29 -23.49 6.56 -10.51
CA ILE A 29 -24.20 7.79 -10.89
C ILE A 29 -25.61 7.81 -10.29
N SER A 30 -26.22 6.64 -10.03
CA SER A 30 -27.58 6.55 -9.51
C SER A 30 -27.69 6.97 -8.06
N ASN A 31 -26.65 6.65 -7.25
CA ASN A 31 -26.67 6.83 -5.81
C ASN A 31 -25.58 7.81 -5.34
N LEU A 32 -24.70 8.28 -6.24
CA LEU A 32 -23.52 9.09 -5.95
C LEU A 32 -22.58 8.47 -4.88
N THR A 33 -22.53 7.14 -4.84
CA THR A 33 -21.71 6.40 -3.89
C THR A 33 -20.47 5.82 -4.58
N ASP A 34 -19.37 5.77 -3.84
CA ASP A 34 -18.15 5.12 -4.29
C ASP A 34 -18.30 3.61 -4.25
N THR A 35 -18.03 2.96 -5.38
CA THR A 35 -17.99 1.50 -5.50
C THR A 35 -16.58 1.05 -5.90
N SER A 36 -16.20 -0.16 -5.50
CA SER A 36 -14.93 -0.75 -5.91
C SER A 36 -15.07 -1.43 -7.27
N GLY A 37 -14.08 -1.27 -8.14
CA GLY A 37 -14.03 -1.95 -9.42
C GLY A 37 -12.64 -1.96 -10.01
N ASN A 38 -12.22 -3.07 -10.60
CA ASN A 38 -10.89 -3.23 -11.21
C ASN A 38 -10.87 -2.94 -12.72
N MET A 39 -12.02 -2.62 -13.31
CA MET A 39 -12.17 -2.37 -14.73
C MET A 39 -13.11 -1.19 -14.98
N LEU A 40 -12.73 -0.31 -15.92
CA LEU A 40 -13.54 0.82 -16.36
C LEU A 40 -14.24 0.48 -17.65
N GLU A 41 -15.55 0.63 -17.66
CA GLU A 41 -16.42 0.45 -18.80
C GLU A 41 -16.78 1.78 -19.45
N LEU A 42 -17.60 1.72 -20.49
CA LEU A 42 -18.11 2.93 -21.14
C LEU A 42 -19.03 3.71 -20.17
N ASN A 43 -18.84 5.02 -20.12
CA ASN A 43 -19.57 5.95 -19.24
C ASN A 43 -19.31 5.80 -17.74
N ASP A 44 -18.32 5.01 -17.33
CA ASP A 44 -17.90 5.01 -15.92
C ASP A 44 -17.23 6.32 -15.53
N ILE A 45 -17.59 6.81 -14.36
CA ILE A 45 -16.87 7.88 -13.66
C ILE A 45 -16.04 7.26 -12.55
N SER A 46 -14.77 7.60 -12.48
CA SER A 46 -13.88 6.96 -11.50
C SER A 46 -12.71 7.86 -11.11
N THR A 47 -12.17 7.61 -9.92
CA THR A 47 -10.89 8.16 -9.49
C THR A 47 -9.79 7.15 -9.77
N VAL A 48 -8.79 7.55 -10.53
CA VAL A 48 -7.68 6.67 -10.95
C VAL A 48 -6.33 7.32 -10.69
N ASN A 49 -5.32 6.49 -10.47
CA ASN A 49 -3.93 6.91 -10.51
C ASN A 49 -3.35 6.65 -11.90
N ILE A 50 -2.71 7.67 -12.46
CA ILE A 50 -2.07 7.58 -13.78
C ILE A 50 -0.58 7.81 -13.58
N ASN A 51 0.24 6.90 -14.12
CA ASN A 51 1.68 7.08 -14.26
C ASN A 51 1.98 7.62 -15.64
N LEU A 52 2.85 8.62 -15.74
CA LEU A 52 3.33 9.19 -16.99
C LEU A 52 4.79 8.80 -17.21
N ASP A 53 5.19 8.65 -18.47
CA ASP A 53 6.56 8.29 -18.88
C ASP A 53 7.52 9.50 -18.93
N LYS A 54 6.98 10.72 -18.83
CA LYS A 54 7.76 11.95 -18.77
C LYS A 54 7.04 13.02 -17.94
N ASP A 55 7.78 14.01 -17.51
CA ASP A 55 7.25 15.15 -16.78
C ASP A 55 6.36 16.01 -17.68
N ILE A 56 5.27 16.53 -17.09
CA ILE A 56 4.34 17.47 -17.71
C ILE A 56 4.09 18.65 -16.76
N VAL A 57 3.80 19.79 -17.33
CA VAL A 57 3.33 20.96 -16.56
C VAL A 57 1.82 20.88 -16.45
N PHE A 58 1.30 20.92 -15.24
CA PHE A 58 -0.13 20.89 -14.94
C PHE A 58 -0.46 21.64 -13.66
N GLU A 59 -1.73 21.94 -13.46
CA GLU A 59 -2.32 22.38 -12.20
C GLU A 59 -3.56 21.55 -11.88
N GLU A 60 -4.01 21.62 -10.63
CA GLU A 60 -5.29 21.05 -10.24
C GLU A 60 -6.43 21.72 -11.03
N TYR A 61 -7.37 20.93 -11.54
CA TYR A 61 -8.47 21.44 -12.36
C TYR A 61 -9.29 22.54 -11.68
N THR A 62 -9.43 22.46 -10.36
CA THR A 62 -10.12 23.46 -9.53
C THR A 62 -9.42 24.82 -9.53
N LYS A 63 -8.09 24.84 -9.73
CA LYS A 63 -7.27 26.05 -9.78
C LYS A 63 -7.12 26.58 -11.21
N ASN A 64 -6.92 25.67 -12.17
CA ASN A 64 -6.73 26.04 -13.57
C ASN A 64 -7.34 24.97 -14.50
N ARG A 65 -8.47 25.32 -15.12
CA ARG A 65 -9.19 24.40 -16.02
C ARG A 65 -8.39 24.01 -17.25
N SER A 66 -7.59 24.92 -17.81
CA SER A 66 -6.80 24.68 -19.02
C SER A 66 -5.61 23.75 -18.76
N LEU A 67 -5.02 23.81 -17.58
CA LEU A 67 -3.88 22.98 -17.17
C LEU A 67 -4.28 21.79 -16.29
N GLY A 68 -5.56 21.63 -15.99
CA GLY A 68 -6.07 20.54 -15.12
C GLY A 68 -6.95 19.51 -15.83
N GLY A 69 -7.36 19.78 -17.08
CA GLY A 69 -8.16 18.86 -17.89
C GLY A 69 -7.30 18.10 -18.89
N PHE A 70 -7.54 16.79 -19.03
CA PHE A 70 -6.78 15.94 -19.96
C PHE A 70 -7.69 14.96 -20.69
N ILE A 71 -7.15 14.37 -21.77
CA ILE A 71 -7.75 13.21 -22.45
C ILE A 71 -6.76 12.05 -22.52
N LEU A 72 -7.31 10.83 -22.54
CA LEU A 72 -6.57 9.61 -22.87
C LEU A 72 -6.95 9.14 -24.27
N VAL A 73 -5.94 8.89 -25.08
CA VAL A 73 -6.08 8.42 -26.45
C VAL A 73 -5.48 7.02 -26.55
N ASP A 74 -6.19 6.11 -27.14
CA ASP A 74 -5.70 4.76 -27.39
C ASP A 74 -4.60 4.79 -28.47
N ARG A 75 -3.45 4.16 -28.17
CA ARG A 75 -2.27 4.17 -29.03
C ARG A 75 -2.46 3.46 -30.37
N PHE A 76 -3.38 2.50 -30.45
CA PHE A 76 -3.58 1.68 -31.65
C PHE A 76 -4.66 2.26 -32.57
N THR A 77 -5.75 2.71 -31.95
CA THR A 77 -6.91 3.21 -32.69
C THR A 77 -6.91 4.72 -32.91
N ASN A 78 -6.03 5.44 -32.20
CA ASN A 78 -5.99 6.91 -32.12
C ASN A 78 -7.33 7.56 -31.70
N LYS A 79 -8.23 6.79 -31.06
CA LYS A 79 -9.50 7.29 -30.54
C LYS A 79 -9.35 7.79 -29.12
N THR A 80 -10.01 8.90 -28.80
CA THR A 80 -10.16 9.33 -27.39
C THR A 80 -11.02 8.31 -26.66
N VAL A 81 -10.50 7.76 -25.58
CA VAL A 81 -11.15 6.71 -24.78
C VAL A 81 -11.57 7.17 -23.39
N ALA A 82 -11.02 8.28 -22.91
CA ALA A 82 -11.42 8.90 -21.65
C ALA A 82 -11.05 10.38 -21.63
N ALA A 83 -11.76 11.14 -20.82
CA ALA A 83 -11.40 12.48 -20.38
C ALA A 83 -11.31 12.49 -18.86
N GLY A 84 -10.46 13.34 -18.30
CA GLY A 84 -10.27 13.40 -16.87
C GLY A 84 -9.87 14.77 -16.36
N LEU A 85 -10.01 14.95 -15.07
CA LEU A 85 -9.68 16.13 -14.32
C LEU A 85 -8.59 15.81 -13.31
N ILE A 86 -7.51 16.57 -13.29
CA ILE A 86 -6.41 16.36 -12.34
C ILE A 86 -6.83 16.90 -10.98
N GLN A 87 -6.84 16.06 -9.97
CA GLN A 87 -7.10 16.46 -8.60
C GLN A 87 -5.82 16.94 -7.92
N PHE A 88 -4.74 16.14 -8.01
CA PHE A 88 -3.42 16.49 -7.45
C PHE A 88 -2.32 15.59 -8.02
N SER A 89 -1.09 16.02 -7.84
CA SER A 89 0.10 15.21 -8.13
C SER A 89 0.32 14.18 -7.03
N LEU A 90 0.33 12.90 -7.40
CA LEU A 90 0.91 11.89 -6.55
C LEU A 90 2.44 12.00 -6.67
N ARG A 91 3.03 12.93 -5.95
CA ARG A 91 4.50 12.94 -5.82
C ARG A 91 4.87 11.63 -5.12
N ARG A 92 5.30 10.63 -5.89
CA ARG A 92 6.27 9.69 -5.33
C ARG A 92 7.43 10.58 -4.95
N ALA A 93 7.75 10.59 -3.68
CA ALA A 93 8.87 11.36 -3.19
C ALA A 93 10.16 10.83 -3.83
N GLN A 94 10.48 11.32 -5.03
CA GLN A 94 11.79 11.10 -5.69
C GLN A 94 12.91 11.80 -4.90
N ASN A 95 12.54 12.61 -3.91
CA ASN A 95 13.44 13.30 -2.99
C ASN A 95 13.47 12.68 -1.59
N ILE A 96 13.12 11.40 -1.43
CA ILE A 96 13.41 10.69 -0.19
C ILE A 96 14.87 10.27 -0.26
N PHE A 97 15.74 11.09 0.30
CA PHE A 97 17.10 10.68 0.63
C PHE A 97 17.03 9.87 1.92
N GLU A 98 17.53 8.65 1.86
CA GLU A 98 17.71 7.85 3.06
C GLU A 98 18.71 8.58 3.97
N GLN A 99 18.22 9.05 5.13
CA GLN A 99 19.11 9.71 6.09
C GLN A 99 19.95 8.65 6.80
N ASN A 100 21.26 8.78 6.72
CA ASN A 100 22.18 7.97 7.50
C ASN A 100 22.11 8.38 8.97
N LEU A 101 21.27 7.68 9.73
CA LEU A 101 21.15 7.90 11.17
C LEU A 101 22.33 7.29 11.90
N SER A 102 22.87 8.00 12.90
CA SER A 102 23.97 7.54 13.73
C SER A 102 23.63 6.27 14.52
N ILE A 103 22.36 6.10 14.89
CA ILE A 103 21.87 4.90 15.58
C ILE A 103 21.18 4.00 14.56
N ASN A 104 21.81 2.87 14.28
CA ASN A 104 21.31 1.85 13.36
C ASN A 104 20.84 0.58 14.10
N LYS A 105 20.25 -0.35 13.36
CA LYS A 105 19.72 -1.62 13.86
C LYS A 105 20.75 -2.43 14.65
N ASN A 106 22.02 -2.47 14.23
CA ASN A 106 23.05 -3.21 14.91
C ASN A 106 23.38 -2.63 16.30
N LEU A 107 23.37 -1.31 16.43
CA LEU A 107 23.54 -0.65 17.73
C LEU A 107 22.35 -0.92 18.65
N ARG A 108 21.12 -0.91 18.11
CA ARG A 108 19.93 -1.29 18.86
C ARG A 108 19.98 -2.75 19.33
N HIS A 109 20.46 -3.68 18.50
CA HIS A 109 20.66 -5.08 18.89
C HIS A 109 21.65 -5.23 20.05
N LYS A 110 22.77 -4.47 19.99
CA LYS A 110 23.75 -4.47 21.10
C LYS A 110 23.13 -3.94 22.40
N LEU A 111 22.39 -2.84 22.32
CA LEU A 111 21.71 -2.25 23.49
C LEU A 111 20.65 -3.18 24.07
N ASN A 112 19.89 -3.85 23.21
CA ASN A 112 18.81 -4.76 23.62
C ASN A 112 19.33 -6.15 24.04
N ASN A 113 20.59 -6.47 23.74
CA ASN A 113 21.21 -7.78 23.96
C ASN A 113 20.46 -8.94 23.25
N HIS A 114 19.76 -8.63 22.16
CA HIS A 114 19.10 -9.62 21.29
C HIS A 114 18.96 -9.08 19.87
N LYS A 115 18.74 -9.98 18.90
CA LYS A 115 18.41 -9.63 17.51
C LYS A 115 16.91 -9.45 17.36
N SER A 116 16.52 -8.48 16.56
CA SER A 116 15.12 -8.29 16.16
C SER A 116 14.71 -9.28 15.07
N LYS A 117 13.46 -9.70 15.09
CA LYS A 117 12.84 -10.61 14.12
C LYS A 117 11.36 -10.34 13.99
N ILE A 118 10.77 -10.82 12.92
CA ILE A 118 9.33 -10.92 12.79
C ILE A 118 8.92 -12.41 12.82
N LEU A 119 7.89 -12.71 13.60
CA LEU A 119 7.24 -14.02 13.69
C LEU A 119 5.84 -13.89 13.12
N TRP A 120 5.62 -14.43 11.92
CA TRP A 120 4.38 -14.26 11.18
C TRP A 120 3.43 -15.44 11.39
N LEU A 121 2.47 -15.27 12.33
CA LEU A 121 1.44 -16.28 12.56
C LEU A 121 0.28 -16.07 11.58
N THR A 122 0.01 -17.08 10.76
CA THR A 122 -1.11 -17.10 9.80
C THR A 122 -2.07 -18.24 10.11
N GLY A 123 -3.31 -18.12 9.66
CA GLY A 123 -4.35 -19.15 9.83
C GLY A 123 -5.75 -18.55 9.93
N LEU A 124 -6.77 -19.39 9.87
CA LEU A 124 -8.17 -18.97 9.90
C LEU A 124 -8.55 -18.27 11.23
N SER A 125 -9.67 -17.56 11.23
CA SER A 125 -10.25 -17.01 12.47
C SER A 125 -10.51 -18.16 13.46
N GLY A 126 -10.24 -17.93 14.74
CA GLY A 126 -10.41 -18.95 15.79
C GLY A 126 -9.34 -20.05 15.84
N SER A 127 -8.29 -20.02 14.99
CA SER A 127 -7.22 -21.03 14.99
C SER A 127 -6.19 -20.90 16.13
N GLY A 128 -6.40 -20.02 17.09
CA GLY A 128 -5.53 -19.86 18.27
C GLY A 128 -4.32 -18.96 18.08
N LYS A 129 -4.19 -18.23 16.95
CA LYS A 129 -3.04 -17.33 16.67
C LYS A 129 -2.77 -16.32 17.78
N SER A 130 -3.80 -15.60 18.20
CA SER A 130 -3.68 -14.57 19.25
C SER A 130 -3.30 -15.19 20.61
N THR A 131 -3.79 -16.38 20.91
CA THR A 131 -3.40 -17.13 22.13
C THR A 131 -1.92 -17.51 22.08
N ILE A 132 -1.47 -18.06 20.94
CA ILE A 132 -0.06 -18.41 20.74
C ILE A 132 0.84 -17.17 20.79
N ALA A 133 0.42 -16.09 20.12
CA ALA A 133 1.15 -14.82 20.13
C ALA A 133 1.35 -14.28 21.56
N ASN A 134 0.28 -14.25 22.35
CA ASN A 134 0.31 -13.79 23.73
C ASN A 134 1.21 -14.67 24.64
N GLU A 135 1.08 -16.00 24.56
CA GLU A 135 1.93 -16.90 25.34
C GLU A 135 3.41 -16.83 24.93
N LEU A 136 3.67 -16.66 23.63
CA LEU A 136 5.03 -16.47 23.14
C LEU A 136 5.61 -15.15 23.63
N GLU A 137 4.83 -14.08 23.57
CA GLU A 137 5.24 -12.76 24.06
C GLU A 137 5.62 -12.81 25.54
N LYS A 138 4.79 -13.44 26.40
CA LYS A 138 5.10 -13.61 27.84
C LYS A 138 6.44 -14.31 28.06
N LYS A 139 6.67 -15.43 27.37
CA LYS A 139 7.93 -16.18 27.49
C LYS A 139 9.14 -15.41 27.00
N LEU A 140 9.00 -14.57 25.98
CA LEU A 140 10.09 -13.71 25.50
C LEU A 140 10.33 -12.56 26.47
N TYR A 141 9.27 -11.96 27.00
CA TYR A 141 9.33 -10.90 28.00
C TYR A 141 10.07 -11.36 29.29
N GLU A 142 9.75 -12.55 29.80
CA GLU A 142 10.43 -13.17 30.94
C GLU A 142 11.94 -13.36 30.72
N ARG A 143 12.36 -13.46 29.46
CA ARG A 143 13.78 -13.54 29.04
C ARG A 143 14.42 -12.17 28.78
N GLY A 144 13.72 -11.07 29.07
CA GLY A 144 14.21 -9.72 28.82
C GLY A 144 14.24 -9.32 27.33
N ILE A 145 13.55 -10.05 26.46
CA ILE A 145 13.47 -9.75 25.03
C ILE A 145 12.37 -8.72 24.81
N ARG A 146 12.68 -7.65 24.10
CA ARG A 146 11.72 -6.60 23.76
C ARG A 146 10.85 -7.05 22.60
N THR A 147 9.55 -7.15 22.86
CA THR A 147 8.54 -7.67 21.94
C THR A 147 7.44 -6.67 21.66
N TYR A 148 6.71 -6.90 20.58
CA TYR A 148 5.43 -6.26 20.32
C TYR A 148 4.52 -7.19 19.51
N VAL A 149 3.25 -7.32 19.94
CA VAL A 149 2.25 -8.11 19.21
C VAL A 149 1.41 -7.20 18.32
N LEU A 150 1.38 -7.50 17.05
CA LEU A 150 0.45 -6.91 16.08
C LEU A 150 -0.69 -7.91 15.85
N ASP A 151 -1.82 -7.66 16.47
CA ASP A 151 -3.03 -8.47 16.34
C ASP A 151 -4.03 -7.83 15.38
N GLY A 152 -4.73 -8.67 14.59
CA GLY A 152 -5.61 -8.23 13.52
C GLY A 152 -6.75 -7.35 14.00
N ASP A 153 -7.37 -7.69 15.11
CA ASP A 153 -8.50 -6.94 15.64
C ASP A 153 -8.05 -5.57 16.19
N ASN A 154 -6.95 -5.55 16.93
CA ASN A 154 -6.40 -4.30 17.48
C ASN A 154 -5.98 -3.32 16.37
N ILE A 155 -5.35 -3.81 15.32
CA ILE A 155 -4.89 -2.96 14.20
C ILE A 155 -6.07 -2.35 13.42
N ARG A 156 -7.19 -3.06 13.33
CA ARG A 156 -8.40 -2.55 12.66
C ARG A 156 -9.12 -1.46 13.44
N HIS A 157 -8.94 -1.36 14.75
CA HIS A 157 -9.47 -0.25 15.54
C HIS A 157 -8.71 1.08 15.33
N GLY A 158 -7.48 1.03 14.84
CA GLY A 158 -6.62 2.20 14.64
C GLY A 158 -6.09 2.33 13.22
N LEU A 159 -4.92 1.75 12.97
CA LEU A 159 -4.14 1.90 11.75
C LEU A 159 -4.93 1.60 10.46
N ASN A 160 -5.79 0.59 10.49
CA ASN A 160 -6.51 0.08 9.33
C ASN A 160 -8.03 0.22 9.47
N LYS A 161 -8.51 1.21 10.25
CA LYS A 161 -9.94 1.48 10.46
C LYS A 161 -10.68 1.89 9.18
N ASP A 162 -9.95 2.39 8.19
CA ASP A 162 -10.44 2.81 6.88
C ASP A 162 -10.57 1.65 5.88
N LEU A 163 -10.13 0.45 6.24
CA LEU A 163 -10.15 -0.72 5.36
C LEU A 163 -11.34 -1.65 5.70
N GLY A 164 -12.04 -2.09 4.65
CA GLY A 164 -13.10 -3.10 4.73
C GLY A 164 -12.55 -4.53 4.66
N PHE A 165 -13.35 -5.43 4.04
CA PHE A 165 -13.05 -6.86 3.94
C PHE A 165 -12.96 -7.36 2.49
N THR A 166 -12.92 -6.46 1.51
CA THR A 166 -12.67 -6.83 0.11
C THR A 166 -11.26 -7.39 -0.05
N ASP A 167 -11.00 -8.12 -1.12
CA ASP A 167 -9.66 -8.67 -1.38
C ASP A 167 -8.61 -7.55 -1.49
N ALA A 168 -8.97 -6.43 -2.11
CA ALA A 168 -8.09 -5.25 -2.19
C ALA A 168 -7.77 -4.67 -0.80
N ASP A 169 -8.79 -4.56 0.09
CA ASP A 169 -8.59 -4.10 1.46
C ASP A 169 -7.73 -5.06 2.28
N ARG A 170 -7.89 -6.38 2.05
CA ARG A 170 -7.06 -7.40 2.71
C ARG A 170 -5.60 -7.29 2.30
N VAL A 171 -5.31 -7.13 1.00
CA VAL A 171 -3.96 -6.92 0.48
C VAL A 171 -3.34 -5.65 1.09
N GLU A 172 -4.07 -4.54 1.10
CA GLU A 172 -3.59 -3.28 1.67
C GLU A 172 -3.40 -3.37 3.18
N ASN A 173 -4.28 -4.09 3.89
CA ASN A 173 -4.13 -4.36 5.32
C ASN A 173 -2.80 -5.08 5.60
N ILE A 174 -2.51 -6.16 4.88
CA ILE A 174 -1.27 -6.92 5.06
C ILE A 174 -0.04 -6.08 4.67
N ARG A 175 -0.12 -5.28 3.60
CA ARG A 175 0.96 -4.38 3.20
C ARG A 175 1.29 -3.36 4.31
N ARG A 176 0.29 -2.69 4.87
CA ARG A 176 0.48 -1.72 5.97
C ARG A 176 1.09 -2.36 7.20
N ILE A 177 0.63 -3.56 7.56
CA ILE A 177 1.18 -4.32 8.70
C ILE A 177 2.65 -4.68 8.44
N GLY A 178 3.00 -5.10 7.23
CA GLY A 178 4.37 -5.40 6.83
C GLY A 178 5.30 -4.20 7.00
N GLU A 179 4.87 -3.00 6.55
CA GLU A 179 5.65 -1.77 6.70
C GLU A 179 5.84 -1.37 8.18
N VAL A 180 4.78 -1.44 9.00
CA VAL A 180 4.89 -1.17 10.44
C VAL A 180 5.80 -2.17 11.12
N ALA A 181 5.65 -3.46 10.84
CA ALA A 181 6.51 -4.50 11.38
C ALA A 181 7.98 -4.29 11.00
N LYS A 182 8.26 -3.86 9.76
CA LYS A 182 9.61 -3.52 9.29
C LYS A 182 10.24 -2.39 10.12
N LEU A 183 9.49 -1.32 10.39
CA LEU A 183 9.97 -0.23 11.25
C LEU A 183 10.23 -0.70 12.68
N MET A 184 9.38 -1.54 13.25
CA MET A 184 9.55 -2.10 14.59
C MET A 184 10.75 -3.05 14.67
N VAL A 185 10.97 -3.88 13.65
CA VAL A 185 12.15 -4.75 13.54
C VAL A 185 13.43 -3.91 13.40
N ASP A 186 13.40 -2.81 12.65
CA ASP A 186 14.53 -1.87 12.59
C ASP A 186 14.76 -1.18 13.95
N ALA A 187 13.69 -0.87 14.69
CA ALA A 187 13.78 -0.35 16.07
C ALA A 187 14.37 -1.36 17.07
N GLY A 188 14.63 -2.61 16.65
CA GLY A 188 15.26 -3.64 17.48
C GLY A 188 14.28 -4.55 18.22
N LEU A 189 12.99 -4.53 17.87
CA LEU A 189 11.96 -5.36 18.54
C LEU A 189 11.82 -6.73 17.87
N VAL A 190 11.41 -7.73 18.63
CA VAL A 190 10.84 -8.97 18.12
C VAL A 190 9.34 -8.74 17.93
N VAL A 191 8.90 -8.74 16.70
CA VAL A 191 7.49 -8.49 16.31
C VAL A 191 6.78 -9.81 16.12
N ILE A 192 5.66 -10.00 16.77
CA ILE A 192 4.80 -11.17 16.61
C ILE A 192 3.53 -10.70 15.93
N THR A 193 3.19 -11.27 14.78
CA THR A 193 1.98 -10.90 14.04
C THR A 193 0.96 -12.03 14.07
N ALA A 194 -0.32 -11.69 14.25
CA ALA A 194 -1.43 -12.64 14.27
C ALA A 194 -2.54 -12.21 13.30
N PHE A 195 -2.43 -12.65 12.03
CA PHE A 195 -3.35 -12.28 10.96
C PHE A 195 -3.84 -13.50 10.16
N ILE A 196 -5.00 -13.37 9.53
CA ILE A 196 -5.52 -14.42 8.65
C ILE A 196 -4.64 -14.58 7.41
N SER A 197 -4.11 -13.53 6.83
CA SER A 197 -3.24 -13.50 5.63
C SER A 197 -3.41 -14.73 4.68
N PRO A 198 -4.59 -14.89 4.05
CA PRO A 198 -4.95 -16.15 3.39
C PRO A 198 -4.15 -16.41 2.10
N PHE A 199 -3.74 -15.34 1.41
CA PHE A 199 -3.10 -15.45 0.11
C PHE A 199 -1.57 -15.58 0.23
N THR A 200 -1.00 -16.53 -0.50
CA THR A 200 0.45 -16.75 -0.52
C THR A 200 1.21 -15.52 -1.05
N ALA A 201 0.64 -14.85 -2.06
CA ALA A 201 1.25 -13.64 -2.64
C ALA A 201 1.47 -12.52 -1.61
N GLU A 202 0.51 -12.31 -0.70
CA GLU A 202 0.61 -11.32 0.37
C GLU A 202 1.71 -11.67 1.37
N ARG A 203 1.78 -12.95 1.77
CA ARG A 203 2.81 -13.42 2.69
C ARG A 203 4.21 -13.33 2.08
N THR A 204 4.34 -13.64 0.78
CA THR A 204 5.59 -13.47 0.03
C THR A 204 5.98 -12.00 -0.05
N MET A 205 5.03 -11.11 -0.40
CA MET A 205 5.27 -9.67 -0.44
C MET A 205 5.83 -9.14 0.89
N VAL A 206 5.26 -9.57 2.01
CA VAL A 206 5.78 -9.14 3.32
C VAL A 206 7.13 -9.78 3.62
N LYS A 207 7.32 -11.08 3.34
CA LYS A 207 8.61 -11.75 3.53
C LYS A 207 9.74 -11.03 2.80
N ASP A 208 9.50 -10.58 1.58
CA ASP A 208 10.48 -9.88 0.73
C ASP A 208 10.87 -8.48 1.28
N MET A 209 10.14 -7.95 2.27
CA MET A 209 10.51 -6.70 2.96
C MET A 209 11.61 -6.90 4.01
N PHE A 210 11.91 -8.15 4.39
CA PHE A 210 12.84 -8.51 5.46
C PHE A 210 14.01 -9.32 4.92
N ARG A 211 15.09 -9.38 5.70
CA ARG A 211 16.19 -10.29 5.42
C ARG A 211 15.75 -11.73 5.70
N GLU A 212 16.39 -12.68 5.06
CA GLU A 212 16.06 -14.10 5.18
C GLU A 212 16.12 -14.63 6.62
N ASP A 213 17.03 -14.11 7.43
CA ASP A 213 17.20 -14.49 8.84
C ASP A 213 16.25 -13.75 9.81
N GLU A 214 15.55 -12.73 9.33
CA GLU A 214 14.64 -11.90 10.14
C GLU A 214 13.18 -12.37 10.10
N PHE A 215 12.73 -13.04 9.04
CA PHE A 215 11.35 -13.50 8.86
C PHE A 215 11.21 -14.99 9.18
N LYS A 216 10.24 -15.31 10.04
CA LYS A 216 9.88 -16.69 10.45
C LYS A 216 8.38 -16.91 10.45
#